data_486202c51db0ad69d34cd89a3503c75d
#
_entry.id   486202c51db0ad69d34cd89a3503c75d
#
_cell.length_a   1.000
_cell.length_b   1.000
_cell.length_c   1.000
_cell.angle_alpha   90.00
_cell.angle_beta   90.00
_cell.angle_gamma   90.00
#
_symmetry.space_group_name_H-M   'P 1'
#
loop_
_entity.id
_entity.type
_entity.pdbx_description
1 polymer ?
#
loop_
_entity_poly.entity_id
_entity_poly.type
_entity_poly.pdbx_seq_one_letter_code
_entity_poly.pdbx_strand_id
1 'polypeptide(L)'
;YDKFEKQGLKFIPPVPFLGNFKDLFLQWKSLYDVINQMYKYFPQEKVYGIFEFRKPIFFIRDPELIKQMAVKDFDHFLDHRFVVDEKEEPLFGRNLFALKGKKWRDMRSTLSPAFTGSKMRTMFQLVSDCCSNTIDYMENEAKDGKPLLTDLKDLFTRFTNDVIATCAFGIKVDSLKDKNNEFYVAGKKATDFSGIRTLVFFLVLQFPKFCKLFRIHLFSKNFSNFFRNLVWDTIHERERNHIVRPDMINLLIQARKGKLKYEDEDIDKEVGYAVVKETNVGEAIHQSNLEDDDLTAQCLIFFIAGFDTSSTCMSFTAHELAANPDVQKKLLAEVDATKQMLGGKPLTYEALQNMTYLDMVISESLRYWPPSVGTDRVCVKPYTIKADGINIDLQVNDPFFIPIVSLHHDPKYFPNPSRFDPERFSEKNKHNITPFSYLPFGVGPRNCIGSRFALMETKAIIYYILTKFTFEVSEKTQIPLKLAKSGFALKPEKGFWVNLKP
;
A
#
# COMPACT_ATOMS: atom_id res chain seq x y z
N TYR A 1 19.30 -1.86 -27.08
CA TYR A 1 18.56 -0.59 -27.24
C TYR A 1 17.62 -0.61 -28.46
N ASP A 2 17.82 -1.47 -29.41
CA ASP A 2 17.12 -1.55 -30.71
C ASP A 2 15.61 -1.81 -30.61
N LYS A 3 15.12 -2.25 -29.44
CA LYS A 3 13.71 -2.65 -29.31
C LYS A 3 12.73 -1.51 -29.56
N PHE A 4 13.04 -0.33 -29.05
CA PHE A 4 12.20 0.85 -29.19
C PHE A 4 12.46 1.55 -30.53
N GLU A 5 13.72 1.65 -30.98
CA GLU A 5 14.09 2.23 -32.26
C GLU A 5 13.40 1.53 -33.44
N LYS A 6 13.39 0.19 -33.44
CA LYS A 6 12.72 -0.61 -34.49
C LYS A 6 11.23 -0.38 -34.59
N GLN A 7 10.60 0.14 -33.55
CA GLN A 7 9.17 0.44 -33.48
C GLN A 7 8.87 1.96 -33.62
N GLY A 8 9.90 2.79 -33.84
CA GLY A 8 9.74 4.25 -33.87
C GLY A 8 9.29 4.85 -32.54
N LEU A 9 9.43 4.10 -31.43
CA LEU A 9 9.03 4.55 -30.10
C LEU A 9 10.14 5.41 -29.49
N LYS A 10 9.82 6.62 -29.02
CA LYS A 10 10.74 7.43 -28.24
C LYS A 10 11.14 6.72 -26.96
N PHE A 11 12.37 6.93 -26.51
CA PHE A 11 12.85 6.37 -25.25
C PHE A 11 13.88 7.29 -24.61
N ILE A 12 14.01 7.19 -23.29
CA ILE A 12 15.06 7.92 -22.55
C ILE A 12 16.38 7.16 -22.75
N PRO A 13 17.42 7.79 -23.31
CA PRO A 13 18.72 7.13 -23.49
C PRO A 13 19.24 6.59 -22.17
N PRO A 14 19.54 5.28 -22.08
CA PRO A 14 20.03 4.69 -20.83
C PRO A 14 21.51 4.96 -20.59
N VAL A 15 21.87 5.13 -19.32
CA VAL A 15 23.27 5.08 -18.92
C VAL A 15 23.78 3.63 -18.96
N PRO A 16 24.98 3.37 -19.52
CA PRO A 16 25.54 2.01 -19.55
C PRO A 16 25.45 1.31 -18.18
N PHE A 17 25.04 0.06 -18.17
CA PHE A 17 24.83 -0.82 -17.02
C PHE A 17 23.71 -0.43 -16.05
N LEU A 18 23.44 0.86 -15.80
CA LEU A 18 22.49 1.33 -14.78
C LEU A 18 21.12 1.71 -15.36
N GLY A 19 21.01 1.85 -16.69
CA GLY A 19 19.77 2.30 -17.31
C GLY A 19 19.39 3.73 -16.91
N ASN A 20 18.10 3.98 -16.74
CA ASN A 20 17.59 5.28 -16.33
C ASN A 20 17.47 5.46 -14.81
N PHE A 21 17.79 4.42 -14.03
CA PHE A 21 17.74 4.42 -12.56
C PHE A 21 19.08 4.74 -11.89
N LYS A 22 20.06 5.25 -12.65
CA LYS A 22 21.39 5.64 -12.15
C LYS A 22 21.33 6.44 -10.85
N ASP A 23 20.52 7.50 -10.83
CA ASP A 23 20.47 8.45 -9.70
C ASP A 23 19.88 7.78 -8.43
N LEU A 24 19.02 6.77 -8.58
CA LEU A 24 18.53 5.95 -7.47
C LEU A 24 19.63 5.03 -6.93
N PHE A 25 20.31 4.28 -7.81
CA PHE A 25 21.35 3.32 -7.39
C PHE A 25 22.54 4.00 -6.73
N LEU A 26 22.90 5.21 -7.19
CA LEU A 26 23.94 6.03 -6.58
C LEU A 26 23.45 6.83 -5.36
N GLN A 27 22.19 6.70 -4.99
CA GLN A 27 21.55 7.43 -3.87
C GLN A 27 21.64 8.96 -4.01
N TRP A 28 21.65 9.47 -5.25
CA TRP A 28 21.67 10.90 -5.51
C TRP A 28 20.26 11.51 -5.43
N LYS A 29 19.24 10.72 -5.80
CA LYS A 29 17.82 11.10 -5.78
C LYS A 29 16.96 10.01 -5.17
N SER A 30 15.82 10.42 -4.62
CA SER A 30 14.79 9.48 -4.19
C SER A 30 14.14 8.79 -5.40
N LEU A 31 13.49 7.63 -5.18
CA LEU A 31 12.71 6.98 -6.23
C LEU A 31 11.59 7.90 -6.76
N TYR A 32 10.97 8.68 -5.88
CA TYR A 32 10.01 9.71 -6.22
C TYR A 32 10.56 10.70 -7.25
N ASP A 33 11.76 11.27 -6.98
CA ASP A 33 12.38 12.24 -7.86
C ASP A 33 12.78 11.64 -9.21
N VAL A 34 13.29 10.39 -9.20
CA VAL A 34 13.68 9.67 -10.41
C VAL A 34 12.49 9.43 -11.32
N ILE A 35 11.36 8.94 -10.77
CA ILE A 35 10.14 8.70 -11.56
C ILE A 35 9.56 10.01 -12.09
N ASN A 36 9.51 11.08 -11.28
CA ASN A 36 9.04 12.38 -11.72
C ASN A 36 9.94 13.01 -12.80
N GLN A 37 11.27 12.81 -12.72
CA GLN A 37 12.18 13.24 -13.76
C GLN A 37 11.92 12.49 -15.08
N MET A 38 11.76 11.17 -15.04
CA MET A 38 11.41 10.37 -16.21
C MET A 38 10.09 10.84 -16.82
N TYR A 39 9.06 11.06 -16.00
CA TYR A 39 7.73 11.48 -16.44
C TYR A 39 7.75 12.79 -17.23
N LYS A 40 8.62 13.73 -16.85
CA LYS A 40 8.77 15.05 -17.48
C LYS A 40 9.59 15.03 -18.76
N TYR A 41 10.24 13.91 -19.10
CA TYR A 41 11.17 13.85 -20.23
C TYR A 41 10.45 13.98 -21.58
N PHE A 42 9.30 13.32 -21.75
CA PHE A 42 8.47 13.41 -22.95
C PHE A 42 7.03 13.81 -22.58
N PRO A 43 6.76 15.12 -22.34
CA PRO A 43 5.49 15.57 -21.80
C PRO A 43 4.28 15.35 -22.72
N GLN A 44 4.48 15.20 -24.02
CA GLN A 44 3.42 15.01 -25.01
C GLN A 44 3.15 13.52 -25.34
N GLU A 45 4.09 12.63 -25.04
CA GLU A 45 3.94 11.24 -25.42
C GLU A 45 3.04 10.50 -24.42
N LYS A 46 2.16 9.64 -24.94
CA LYS A 46 1.30 8.77 -24.12
C LYS A 46 2.03 7.57 -23.56
N VAL A 47 3.01 7.09 -24.32
CA VAL A 47 3.88 5.97 -23.98
C VAL A 47 5.28 6.20 -24.54
N TYR A 48 6.30 5.78 -23.83
CA TYR A 48 7.70 5.81 -24.29
C TYR A 48 8.53 4.75 -23.55
N GLY A 49 9.73 4.52 -24.03
CA GLY A 49 10.63 3.52 -23.48
C GLY A 49 11.53 4.06 -22.36
N ILE A 50 11.74 3.25 -21.33
CA ILE A 50 12.81 3.44 -20.34
C ILE A 50 13.56 2.13 -20.15
N PHE A 51 14.69 2.19 -19.44
CA PHE A 51 15.51 1.01 -19.17
C PHE A 51 15.83 0.88 -17.68
N GLU A 52 15.55 -0.29 -17.12
CA GLU A 52 16.07 -0.70 -15.82
C GLU A 52 17.26 -1.65 -16.07
N PHE A 53 18.47 -1.17 -15.76
CA PHE A 53 19.70 -1.82 -16.24
C PHE A 53 19.67 -1.95 -17.77
N ARG A 54 19.53 -3.17 -18.27
CA ARG A 54 19.45 -3.50 -19.70
C ARG A 54 18.03 -3.90 -20.14
N LYS A 55 17.09 -4.00 -19.21
CA LYS A 55 15.71 -4.43 -19.51
C LYS A 55 14.89 -3.23 -20.00
N PRO A 56 14.30 -3.30 -21.18
CA PRO A 56 13.36 -2.28 -21.67
C PRO A 56 12.05 -2.36 -20.91
N ILE A 57 11.47 -1.20 -20.58
CA ILE A 57 10.19 -1.05 -19.89
C ILE A 57 9.37 0.00 -20.64
N PHE A 58 8.13 -0.28 -20.97
CA PHE A 58 7.20 0.68 -21.52
C PHE A 58 6.64 1.55 -20.40
N PHE A 59 6.83 2.86 -20.48
CA PHE A 59 6.38 3.82 -19.48
C PHE A 59 5.07 4.45 -19.95
N ILE A 60 3.95 4.09 -19.31
CA ILE A 60 2.60 4.48 -19.71
C ILE A 60 2.14 5.65 -18.84
N ARG A 61 1.85 6.79 -19.46
CA ARG A 61 1.43 8.00 -18.73
C ARG A 61 0.03 8.50 -19.08
N ASP A 62 -0.60 7.92 -20.09
CA ASP A 62 -1.94 8.31 -20.52
C ASP A 62 -3.00 7.51 -19.77
N PRO A 63 -3.97 8.16 -19.07
CA PRO A 63 -5.03 7.48 -18.33
C PRO A 63 -5.93 6.57 -19.18
N GLU A 64 -6.18 6.90 -20.44
CA GLU A 64 -6.99 6.04 -21.31
C GLU A 64 -6.23 4.77 -21.72
N LEU A 65 -4.92 4.86 -21.96
CA LEU A 65 -4.09 3.67 -22.17
C LEU A 65 -4.01 2.82 -20.91
N ILE A 66 -3.87 3.45 -19.74
CA ILE A 66 -3.88 2.73 -18.46
C ILE A 66 -5.19 1.95 -18.29
N LYS A 67 -6.34 2.60 -18.54
CA LYS A 67 -7.66 1.96 -18.53
C LYS A 67 -7.75 0.80 -19.52
N GLN A 68 -7.29 1.03 -20.76
CA GLN A 68 -7.34 0.01 -21.80
C GLN A 68 -6.51 -1.21 -21.39
N MET A 69 -5.24 -1.02 -21.02
CA MET A 69 -4.30 -2.11 -20.76
C MET A 69 -4.55 -2.80 -19.40
N ALA A 70 -4.74 -2.02 -18.33
CA ALA A 70 -4.82 -2.57 -16.98
C ALA A 70 -6.22 -3.01 -16.56
N VAL A 71 -7.27 -2.64 -17.30
CA VAL A 71 -8.66 -2.99 -16.97
C VAL A 71 -9.33 -3.77 -18.10
N LYS A 72 -9.44 -3.18 -19.32
CA LYS A 72 -10.18 -3.82 -20.42
C LYS A 72 -9.46 -5.04 -20.98
N ASP A 73 -8.17 -4.90 -21.26
CA ASP A 73 -7.32 -5.95 -21.84
C ASP A 73 -6.44 -6.63 -20.78
N PHE A 74 -6.91 -6.64 -19.53
CA PHE A 74 -6.19 -7.18 -18.37
C PHE A 74 -5.67 -8.60 -18.59
N ASP A 75 -6.35 -9.43 -19.38
CA ASP A 75 -5.93 -10.80 -19.69
C ASP A 75 -4.59 -10.90 -20.43
N HIS A 76 -4.15 -9.80 -21.05
CA HIS A 76 -2.82 -9.68 -21.64
C HIS A 76 -1.74 -9.27 -20.63
N PHE A 77 -2.14 -8.75 -19.45
CA PHE A 77 -1.25 -8.09 -18.49
C PHE A 77 -1.49 -8.54 -17.03
N LEU A 78 -1.68 -9.84 -16.89
CA LEU A 78 -2.09 -10.47 -15.63
C LEU A 78 -1.06 -10.35 -14.51
N ASP A 79 0.22 -10.36 -14.82
CA ASP A 79 1.30 -10.58 -13.86
C ASP A 79 2.08 -9.30 -13.54
N HIS A 80 2.63 -9.24 -12.33
CA HIS A 80 3.70 -8.32 -11.99
C HIS A 80 5.05 -8.83 -12.52
N ARG A 81 5.97 -7.90 -12.78
CA ARG A 81 7.34 -8.24 -13.24
C ARG A 81 8.20 -8.90 -12.16
N PHE A 82 7.76 -8.83 -10.90
CA PHE A 82 8.45 -9.43 -9.78
C PHE A 82 8.45 -10.96 -9.90
N VAL A 83 9.64 -11.57 -9.87
CA VAL A 83 9.79 -13.01 -9.97
C VAL A 83 10.59 -13.50 -8.78
N VAL A 84 9.98 -14.34 -7.96
CA VAL A 84 10.64 -15.06 -6.88
C VAL A 84 10.35 -16.55 -7.06
N ASP A 85 11.39 -17.37 -6.98
CA ASP A 85 11.24 -18.83 -7.08
C ASP A 85 10.56 -19.35 -5.81
N GLU A 86 9.38 -19.96 -5.96
CA GLU A 86 8.62 -20.60 -4.86
C GLU A 86 9.43 -21.64 -4.10
N LYS A 87 10.47 -22.27 -4.74
CA LYS A 87 11.31 -23.28 -4.10
C LYS A 87 12.39 -22.68 -3.21
N GLU A 88 12.89 -21.49 -3.60
CA GLU A 88 13.96 -20.81 -2.85
C GLU A 88 13.40 -19.92 -1.73
N GLU A 89 12.26 -19.27 -1.99
CA GLU A 89 11.59 -18.37 -1.05
C GLU A 89 10.08 -18.73 -0.95
N PRO A 90 9.72 -19.86 -0.32
CA PRO A 90 8.34 -20.39 -0.34
C PRO A 90 7.31 -19.37 0.17
N LEU A 91 7.57 -18.72 1.29
CA LEU A 91 6.62 -17.77 1.89
C LEU A 91 6.47 -16.49 1.06
N PHE A 92 7.49 -16.10 0.30
CA PHE A 92 7.38 -14.93 -0.57
C PHE A 92 6.87 -15.28 -1.97
N GLY A 93 7.27 -16.41 -2.53
CA GLY A 93 6.85 -16.85 -3.86
C GLY A 93 5.39 -17.31 -3.93
N ARG A 94 4.82 -17.81 -2.82
CA ARG A 94 3.43 -18.30 -2.74
C ARG A 94 2.42 -17.24 -2.32
N ASN A 95 2.85 -16.02 -2.03
CA ASN A 95 1.91 -14.96 -1.61
C ASN A 95 1.16 -14.34 -2.79
N LEU A 96 0.03 -13.69 -2.51
CA LEU A 96 -0.86 -13.10 -3.51
C LEU A 96 -0.15 -12.09 -4.44
N PHE A 97 0.84 -11.35 -3.95
CA PHE A 97 1.58 -10.37 -4.77
C PHE A 97 2.50 -11.03 -5.79
N ALA A 98 3.21 -12.10 -5.38
CA ALA A 98 4.19 -12.79 -6.22
C ALA A 98 3.57 -13.83 -7.16
N LEU A 99 2.40 -14.40 -6.81
CA LEU A 99 1.70 -15.39 -7.63
C LEU A 99 1.38 -14.87 -9.02
N LYS A 100 1.38 -15.79 -10.00
CA LYS A 100 1.19 -15.52 -11.43
C LYS A 100 0.09 -16.37 -12.06
N GLY A 101 -0.42 -15.88 -13.19
CA GLY A 101 -1.34 -16.60 -14.06
C GLY A 101 -2.57 -17.11 -13.30
N LYS A 102 -2.90 -18.40 -13.54
CA LYS A 102 -4.06 -19.04 -12.91
C LYS A 102 -3.94 -19.12 -11.40
N LYS A 103 -2.75 -19.42 -10.84
CA LYS A 103 -2.54 -19.49 -9.38
C LYS A 103 -2.93 -18.16 -8.70
N TRP A 104 -2.56 -17.04 -9.31
CA TRP A 104 -2.96 -15.73 -8.79
C TRP A 104 -4.47 -15.51 -8.85
N ARG A 105 -5.12 -15.83 -10.00
CA ARG A 105 -6.58 -15.67 -10.11
C ARG A 105 -7.32 -16.46 -9.03
N ASP A 106 -6.92 -17.71 -8.88
CA ASP A 106 -7.51 -18.63 -7.91
C ASP A 106 -7.33 -18.10 -6.48
N MET A 107 -6.13 -17.65 -6.13
CA MET A 107 -5.87 -17.08 -4.80
C MET A 107 -6.61 -15.75 -4.60
N ARG A 108 -6.61 -14.86 -5.60
CA ARG A 108 -7.33 -13.57 -5.53
C ARG A 108 -8.82 -13.78 -5.32
N SER A 109 -9.46 -14.63 -6.10
CA SER A 109 -10.90 -14.92 -5.96
C SER A 109 -11.22 -15.59 -4.63
N THR A 110 -10.33 -16.43 -4.11
CA THR A 110 -10.46 -17.07 -2.80
C THR A 110 -10.38 -16.08 -1.64
N LEU A 111 -9.51 -15.06 -1.75
CA LEU A 111 -9.26 -14.12 -0.66
C LEU A 111 -10.13 -12.85 -0.71
N SER A 112 -10.63 -12.44 -1.88
CA SER A 112 -11.40 -11.19 -2.01
C SER A 112 -12.61 -11.11 -1.06
N PRO A 113 -13.37 -12.20 -0.78
CA PRO A 113 -14.46 -12.12 0.18
C PRO A 113 -14.03 -11.77 1.62
N ALA A 114 -12.74 -11.93 1.97
CA ALA A 114 -12.21 -11.54 3.27
C ALA A 114 -12.07 -10.02 3.47
N PHE A 115 -12.14 -9.24 2.39
CA PHE A 115 -11.93 -7.79 2.39
C PHE A 115 -13.20 -7.00 2.05
N THR A 116 -14.37 -7.61 2.21
CA THR A 116 -15.67 -6.95 2.02
C THR A 116 -16.00 -5.99 3.17
N GLY A 117 -16.97 -5.09 2.94
CA GLY A 117 -17.43 -4.14 3.97
C GLY A 117 -17.93 -4.82 5.22
N SER A 118 -18.67 -5.94 5.10
CA SER A 118 -19.15 -6.75 6.22
C SER A 118 -17.98 -7.27 7.07
N LYS A 119 -16.91 -7.81 6.44
CA LYS A 119 -15.73 -8.29 7.16
C LYS A 119 -14.92 -7.14 7.78
N MET A 120 -14.86 -5.98 7.14
CA MET A 120 -14.25 -4.76 7.74
C MET A 120 -15.01 -4.34 8.99
N ARG A 121 -16.34 -4.35 8.96
CA ARG A 121 -17.19 -4.04 10.14
C ARG A 121 -16.90 -4.98 11.31
N THR A 122 -16.73 -6.28 11.05
CA THR A 122 -16.41 -7.23 12.12
C THR A 122 -15.00 -7.06 12.70
N MET A 123 -14.03 -6.64 11.88
CA MET A 123 -12.65 -6.35 12.33
C MET A 123 -12.50 -4.96 12.96
N PHE A 124 -13.45 -4.06 12.76
CA PHE A 124 -13.36 -2.67 13.22
C PHE A 124 -13.16 -2.55 14.73
N GLN A 125 -13.81 -3.41 15.54
CA GLN A 125 -13.64 -3.38 16.99
C GLN A 125 -12.19 -3.64 17.40
N LEU A 126 -11.50 -4.57 16.74
CA LEU A 126 -10.09 -4.85 17.01
C LEU A 126 -9.19 -3.63 16.71
N VAL A 127 -9.49 -2.93 15.61
CA VAL A 127 -8.78 -1.68 15.24
C VAL A 127 -9.08 -0.58 16.26
N SER A 128 -10.34 -0.43 16.68
CA SER A 128 -10.78 0.56 17.67
C SER A 128 -10.09 0.35 19.03
N ASP A 129 -9.94 -0.90 19.46
CA ASP A 129 -9.23 -1.23 20.69
C ASP A 129 -7.75 -0.84 20.61
N CYS A 130 -7.08 -1.08 19.46
CA CYS A 130 -5.70 -0.62 19.23
C CYS A 130 -5.60 0.91 19.23
N CYS A 131 -6.58 1.62 18.63
CA CYS A 131 -6.64 3.09 18.69
C CYS A 131 -6.73 3.57 20.13
N SER A 132 -7.64 3.01 20.94
CA SER A 132 -7.80 3.39 22.36
C SER A 132 -6.52 3.18 23.15
N ASN A 133 -5.85 2.02 23.00
CA ASN A 133 -4.56 1.76 23.64
C ASN A 133 -3.48 2.78 23.26
N THR A 134 -3.49 3.21 21.98
CA THR A 134 -2.54 4.22 21.49
C THR A 134 -2.81 5.57 22.10
N ILE A 135 -4.08 5.98 22.22
CA ILE A 135 -4.46 7.24 22.88
C ILE A 135 -4.11 7.22 24.37
N ASP A 136 -4.41 6.12 25.07
CA ASP A 136 -4.06 5.96 26.49
C ASP A 136 -2.54 6.10 26.71
N TYR A 137 -1.74 5.51 25.83
CA TYR A 137 -0.29 5.67 25.84
C TYR A 137 0.11 7.15 25.65
N MET A 138 -0.46 7.82 24.65
CA MET A 138 -0.15 9.23 24.34
C MET A 138 -0.58 10.16 25.50
N GLU A 139 -1.76 9.98 26.11
CA GLU A 139 -2.22 10.75 27.27
C GLU A 139 -1.28 10.54 28.48
N ASN A 140 -0.77 9.32 28.67
CA ASN A 140 0.21 9.03 29.74
C ASN A 140 1.58 9.68 29.49
N GLU A 141 2.01 9.78 28.22
CA GLU A 141 3.28 10.45 27.87
C GLU A 141 3.17 11.98 27.89
N ALA A 142 1.98 12.54 27.57
CA ALA A 142 1.69 13.97 27.54
C ALA A 142 1.42 14.55 28.95
N LYS A 143 2.21 14.14 29.95
CA LYS A 143 2.09 14.60 31.33
C LYS A 143 2.10 16.12 31.41
N ASP A 144 1.29 16.65 32.31
CA ASP A 144 1.18 18.09 32.62
C ASP A 144 0.62 18.98 31.49
N GLY A 145 -0.10 18.42 30.52
CA GLY A 145 -0.71 19.18 29.43
C GLY A 145 0.30 19.83 28.47
N LYS A 146 1.55 19.38 28.46
CA LYS A 146 2.59 19.85 27.52
C LYS A 146 2.49 19.14 26.19
N PRO A 147 2.81 19.83 25.08
CA PRO A 147 2.89 19.20 23.77
C PRO A 147 3.89 18.04 23.76
N LEU A 148 3.50 16.89 23.21
CA LEU A 148 4.34 15.72 23.07
C LEU A 148 5.06 15.75 21.72
N LEU A 149 6.38 15.96 21.73
CA LEU A 149 7.20 15.86 20.52
C LEU A 149 7.28 14.40 20.06
N THR A 150 6.69 14.10 18.91
CA THR A 150 6.47 12.73 18.43
C THR A 150 7.09 12.51 17.06
N ASP A 151 7.79 11.37 16.90
CA ASP A 151 8.11 10.81 15.58
C ASP A 151 6.89 9.99 15.11
N LEU A 152 6.14 10.57 14.17
CA LEU A 152 4.92 9.95 13.64
C LEU A 152 5.17 8.59 12.99
N LYS A 153 6.34 8.39 12.35
CA LYS A 153 6.64 7.10 11.71
C LYS A 153 6.84 6.00 12.73
N ASP A 154 7.54 6.27 13.84
CA ASP A 154 7.68 5.28 14.91
C ASP A 154 6.32 5.00 15.59
N LEU A 155 5.54 6.04 15.90
CA LEU A 155 4.20 5.92 16.49
C LEU A 155 3.28 5.05 15.61
N PHE A 156 3.11 5.45 14.35
CA PHE A 156 2.18 4.75 13.46
C PHE A 156 2.67 3.38 13.02
N THR A 157 3.98 3.16 12.93
CA THR A 157 4.50 1.81 12.64
C THR A 157 4.24 0.84 13.80
N ARG A 158 4.29 1.31 15.06
CA ARG A 158 3.90 0.50 16.22
C ARG A 158 2.41 0.25 16.26
N PHE A 159 1.61 1.27 15.98
CA PHE A 159 0.15 1.13 15.86
C PHE A 159 -0.23 0.10 14.78
N THR A 160 0.28 0.24 13.55
CA THR A 160 -0.03 -0.71 12.47
C THR A 160 0.47 -2.12 12.77
N ASN A 161 1.61 -2.25 13.47
CA ASN A 161 2.08 -3.54 13.97
C ASN A 161 1.06 -4.21 14.89
N ASP A 162 0.53 -3.48 15.85
CA ASP A 162 -0.43 -4.02 16.83
C ASP A 162 -1.78 -4.34 16.19
N VAL A 163 -2.22 -3.50 15.25
CA VAL A 163 -3.41 -3.77 14.42
C VAL A 163 -3.23 -5.05 13.61
N ILE A 164 -2.10 -5.20 12.89
CA ILE A 164 -1.85 -6.40 12.08
C ILE A 164 -1.69 -7.63 12.97
N ALA A 165 -0.99 -7.52 14.10
CA ALA A 165 -0.84 -8.61 15.06
C ALA A 165 -2.20 -9.15 15.49
N THR A 166 -3.14 -8.28 15.82
CA THR A 166 -4.48 -8.70 16.26
C THR A 166 -5.40 -9.09 15.10
N CYS A 167 -5.43 -8.34 14.00
CA CYS A 167 -6.36 -8.58 12.88
C CYS A 167 -5.89 -9.66 11.91
N ALA A 168 -4.58 -9.82 11.70
CA ALA A 168 -4.05 -10.80 10.75
C ALA A 168 -3.55 -12.08 11.42
N PHE A 169 -2.93 -12.00 12.60
CA PHE A 169 -2.33 -13.15 13.28
C PHE A 169 -3.10 -13.59 14.53
N GLY A 170 -4.05 -12.79 14.99
CA GLY A 170 -4.86 -13.12 16.17
C GLY A 170 -4.11 -13.10 17.49
N ILE A 171 -2.96 -12.44 17.55
CA ILE A 171 -2.14 -12.26 18.76
C ILE A 171 -2.31 -10.85 19.30
N LYS A 172 -2.14 -10.69 20.60
CA LYS A 172 -2.18 -9.39 21.26
C LYS A 172 -0.75 -8.95 21.60
N VAL A 173 -0.32 -7.83 21.04
CA VAL A 173 0.94 -7.16 21.32
C VAL A 173 0.68 -5.70 21.70
N ASP A 174 1.60 -5.08 22.42
CA ASP A 174 1.56 -3.65 22.75
C ASP A 174 2.96 -3.07 22.47
N SER A 175 3.16 -2.67 21.22
CA SER A 175 4.46 -2.21 20.72
C SER A 175 4.85 -0.83 21.23
N LEU A 176 3.91 -0.08 21.80
CA LEU A 176 4.20 1.21 22.43
C LEU A 176 4.82 1.04 23.80
N LYS A 177 4.34 0.05 24.59
CA LYS A 177 4.89 -0.28 25.91
C LYS A 177 6.11 -1.17 25.79
N ASP A 178 6.03 -2.29 25.06
CA ASP A 178 7.16 -3.18 24.77
C ASP A 178 7.80 -2.81 23.43
N LYS A 179 8.73 -1.88 23.48
CA LYS A 179 9.40 -1.33 22.29
C LYS A 179 10.26 -2.34 21.53
N ASN A 180 10.58 -3.49 22.13
CA ASN A 180 11.45 -4.52 21.59
C ASN A 180 10.75 -5.87 21.36
N ASN A 181 9.42 -5.90 21.36
CA ASN A 181 8.72 -7.15 21.11
C ASN A 181 9.13 -7.78 19.77
N GLU A 182 9.21 -9.10 19.75
CA GLU A 182 9.77 -9.85 18.62
C GLU A 182 8.99 -9.63 17.31
N PHE A 183 7.65 -9.46 17.41
CA PHE A 183 6.80 -9.27 16.24
C PHE A 183 7.09 -7.92 15.58
N TYR A 184 7.22 -6.84 16.35
CA TYR A 184 7.61 -5.52 15.84
C TYR A 184 9.03 -5.54 15.24
N VAL A 185 10.00 -6.16 15.95
CA VAL A 185 11.37 -6.27 15.46
C VAL A 185 11.45 -7.06 14.15
N ALA A 186 10.66 -8.13 14.03
CA ALA A 186 10.55 -8.91 12.79
C ALA A 186 9.99 -8.05 11.64
N GLY A 187 8.92 -7.28 11.90
CA GLY A 187 8.32 -6.37 10.93
C GLY A 187 9.28 -5.30 10.44
N LYS A 188 9.95 -4.64 11.35
CA LYS A 188 10.95 -3.63 11.02
C LYS A 188 12.09 -4.21 10.16
N LYS A 189 12.56 -5.43 10.49
CA LYS A 189 13.55 -6.13 9.66
C LYS A 189 13.01 -6.51 8.29
N ALA A 190 11.76 -6.93 8.17
CA ALA A 190 11.16 -7.35 6.90
C ALA A 190 10.97 -6.19 5.91
N THR A 191 10.63 -5.00 6.43
CA THR A 191 10.30 -3.83 5.62
C THR A 191 11.46 -2.84 5.41
N ASP A 192 12.59 -3.06 6.09
CA ASP A 192 13.78 -2.23 5.91
C ASP A 192 14.56 -2.64 4.65
N PHE A 193 14.29 -1.95 3.56
CA PHE A 193 15.04 -2.04 2.30
C PHE A 193 16.05 -0.89 2.16
N SER A 194 16.80 -0.57 3.20
CA SER A 194 17.85 0.45 3.17
C SER A 194 19.24 -0.15 3.00
N GLY A 195 20.19 0.65 2.56
CA GLY A 195 21.60 0.29 2.47
C GLY A 195 21.87 -0.96 1.62
N ILE A 196 22.64 -1.91 2.15
CA ILE A 196 23.04 -3.13 1.44
C ILE A 196 21.84 -4.05 1.09
N ARG A 197 20.75 -3.97 1.85
CA ARG A 197 19.54 -4.78 1.58
C ARG A 197 18.85 -4.36 0.28
N THR A 198 18.92 -3.09 -0.08
CA THR A 198 18.47 -2.61 -1.40
C THR A 198 19.25 -3.30 -2.52
N LEU A 199 20.58 -3.43 -2.37
CA LEU A 199 21.42 -4.10 -3.36
C LEU A 199 21.09 -5.58 -3.43
N VAL A 200 20.91 -6.27 -2.29
CA VAL A 200 20.51 -7.69 -2.25
C VAL A 200 19.14 -7.88 -2.91
N PHE A 201 18.18 -7.00 -2.64
CA PHE A 201 16.86 -7.05 -3.29
C PHE A 201 16.98 -6.98 -4.82
N PHE A 202 17.71 -5.99 -5.35
CA PHE A 202 17.96 -5.91 -6.79
C PHE A 202 18.73 -7.10 -7.35
N LEU A 203 19.71 -7.60 -6.60
CA LEU A 203 20.48 -8.77 -7.01
C LEU A 203 19.58 -10.00 -7.18
N VAL A 204 18.69 -10.25 -6.23
CA VAL A 204 17.72 -11.36 -6.30
C VAL A 204 16.76 -11.19 -7.48
N LEU A 205 16.29 -9.96 -7.74
CA LEU A 205 15.39 -9.69 -8.86
C LEU A 205 16.06 -9.82 -10.24
N GLN A 206 17.30 -9.38 -10.37
CA GLN A 206 17.99 -9.35 -11.67
C GLN A 206 18.75 -10.61 -11.98
N PHE A 207 19.29 -11.29 -10.97
CA PHE A 207 20.17 -12.44 -11.09
C PHE A 207 19.72 -13.63 -10.23
N PRO A 208 18.48 -14.14 -10.38
CA PRO A 208 17.95 -15.20 -9.51
C PRO A 208 18.80 -16.49 -9.56
N LYS A 209 19.36 -16.84 -10.73
CA LYS A 209 20.24 -18.01 -10.87
C LYS A 209 21.54 -17.86 -10.07
N PHE A 210 22.10 -16.65 -10.05
CA PHE A 210 23.30 -16.34 -9.26
C PHE A 210 22.99 -16.42 -7.78
N CYS A 211 21.90 -15.81 -7.33
CA CYS A 211 21.48 -15.87 -5.95
C CYS A 211 21.21 -17.29 -5.46
N LYS A 212 20.61 -18.13 -6.30
CA LYS A 212 20.45 -19.56 -6.02
C LYS A 212 21.77 -20.28 -5.82
N LEU A 213 22.76 -20.03 -6.71
CA LEU A 213 24.08 -20.65 -6.62
C LEU A 213 24.81 -20.27 -5.32
N PHE A 214 24.71 -19.00 -4.90
CA PHE A 214 25.39 -18.48 -3.70
C PHE A 214 24.49 -18.47 -2.46
N ARG A 215 23.29 -19.07 -2.52
CA ARG A 215 22.31 -19.15 -1.41
C ARG A 215 21.99 -17.77 -0.80
N ILE A 216 21.86 -16.75 -1.64
CA ILE A 216 21.49 -15.41 -1.24
C ILE A 216 19.96 -15.34 -1.19
N HIS A 217 19.39 -15.11 0.00
CA HIS A 217 17.96 -15.07 0.26
C HIS A 217 17.51 -13.65 0.66
N LEU A 218 16.26 -13.28 0.34
CA LEU A 218 15.62 -12.04 0.79
C LEU A 218 15.35 -12.08 2.29
N PHE A 219 14.88 -13.21 2.78
CA PHE A 219 14.56 -13.45 4.18
C PHE A 219 15.44 -14.55 4.78
N SER A 220 15.86 -14.34 6.03
CA SER A 220 16.58 -15.38 6.75
C SER A 220 15.69 -16.57 7.09
N LYS A 221 16.27 -17.77 7.21
CA LYS A 221 15.51 -18.96 7.64
C LYS A 221 14.84 -18.76 9.01
N ASN A 222 15.49 -18.06 9.94
CA ASN A 222 14.92 -17.77 11.25
C ASN A 222 13.66 -16.90 11.14
N PHE A 223 13.67 -15.91 10.26
CA PHE A 223 12.49 -15.09 9.98
C PHE A 223 11.33 -15.92 9.41
N SER A 224 11.59 -16.73 8.41
CA SER A 224 10.57 -17.59 7.79
C SER A 224 10.01 -18.62 8.80
N ASN A 225 10.87 -19.21 9.63
CA ASN A 225 10.43 -20.16 10.67
C ASN A 225 9.62 -19.48 11.77
N PHE A 226 9.97 -18.26 12.17
CA PHE A 226 9.18 -17.48 13.14
C PHE A 226 7.72 -17.33 12.66
N PHE A 227 7.50 -16.89 11.41
CA PHE A 227 6.15 -16.71 10.88
C PHE A 227 5.43 -18.05 10.65
N ARG A 228 6.15 -19.12 10.23
CA ARG A 228 5.55 -20.43 10.12
C ARG A 228 5.02 -20.92 11.46
N ASN A 229 5.87 -20.94 12.46
CA ASN A 229 5.47 -21.41 13.79
C ASN A 229 4.29 -20.60 14.32
N LEU A 230 4.35 -19.27 14.22
CA LEU A 230 3.27 -18.41 14.68
C LEU A 230 1.93 -18.73 14.01
N VAL A 231 1.92 -18.86 12.68
CA VAL A 231 0.68 -19.10 11.93
C VAL A 231 0.19 -20.55 12.13
N TRP A 232 1.08 -21.54 12.07
CA TRP A 232 0.72 -22.94 12.22
C TRP A 232 0.20 -23.25 13.63
N ASP A 233 0.89 -22.80 14.66
CA ASP A 233 0.44 -22.97 16.05
C ASP A 233 -0.93 -22.35 16.26
N THR A 234 -1.15 -21.13 15.72
CA THR A 234 -2.44 -20.45 15.82
C THR A 234 -3.55 -21.21 15.08
N ILE A 235 -3.29 -21.69 13.87
CA ILE A 235 -4.28 -22.46 13.08
C ILE A 235 -4.63 -23.77 13.79
N HIS A 236 -3.62 -24.54 14.20
CA HIS A 236 -3.82 -25.84 14.84
C HIS A 236 -4.52 -25.71 16.19
N GLU A 237 -4.18 -24.70 16.98
CA GLU A 237 -4.86 -24.41 18.24
C GLU A 237 -6.35 -24.09 18.02
N ARG A 238 -6.65 -23.24 17.04
CA ARG A 238 -8.05 -22.87 16.73
C ARG A 238 -8.86 -24.04 16.19
N GLU A 239 -8.28 -24.86 15.32
CA GLU A 239 -8.98 -26.03 14.79
C GLU A 239 -9.22 -27.09 15.87
N ARG A 240 -8.26 -27.30 16.78
CA ARG A 240 -8.38 -28.23 17.91
C ARG A 240 -9.43 -27.79 18.92
N ASN A 241 -9.45 -26.50 19.25
CA ASN A 241 -10.28 -25.93 20.31
C ASN A 241 -11.56 -25.27 19.76
N HIS A 242 -11.85 -25.38 18.46
CA HIS A 242 -12.99 -24.77 17.79
C HIS A 242 -13.13 -23.26 18.04
N ILE A 243 -12.00 -22.55 18.12
CA ILE A 243 -11.95 -21.10 18.39
C ILE A 243 -12.31 -20.35 17.10
N VAL A 244 -13.35 -19.52 17.18
CA VAL A 244 -13.75 -18.59 16.11
C VAL A 244 -13.47 -17.16 16.56
N ARG A 245 -12.67 -16.43 15.77
CA ARG A 245 -12.36 -15.04 16.02
C ARG A 245 -12.52 -14.25 14.72
N PRO A 246 -13.00 -12.98 14.74
CA PRO A 246 -13.21 -12.18 13.54
C PRO A 246 -11.87 -11.57 13.06
N ASP A 247 -10.97 -12.40 12.56
CA ASP A 247 -9.64 -12.00 12.06
C ASP A 247 -9.26 -12.76 10.79
N MET A 248 -8.14 -12.36 10.16
CA MET A 248 -7.71 -12.90 8.87
C MET A 248 -7.39 -14.40 8.93
N ILE A 249 -6.76 -14.91 9.99
CA ILE A 249 -6.48 -16.36 10.11
C ILE A 249 -7.80 -17.16 10.07
N ASN A 250 -8.85 -16.70 10.74
CA ASN A 250 -10.13 -17.38 10.68
C ASN A 250 -10.74 -17.35 9.26
N LEU A 251 -10.60 -16.21 8.56
CA LEU A 251 -11.05 -16.11 7.17
C LEU A 251 -10.22 -17.01 6.24
N LEU A 252 -8.92 -17.15 6.46
CA LEU A 252 -8.07 -18.09 5.71
C LEU A 252 -8.44 -19.56 6.00
N ILE A 253 -8.75 -19.91 7.24
CA ILE A 253 -9.26 -21.25 7.60
C ILE A 253 -10.59 -21.53 6.89
N GLN A 254 -11.51 -20.53 6.84
CA GLN A 254 -12.76 -20.65 6.11
C GLN A 254 -12.54 -20.79 4.60
N ALA A 255 -11.59 -20.04 4.03
CA ALA A 255 -11.18 -20.13 2.62
C ALA A 255 -10.67 -21.54 2.29
N ARG A 256 -9.77 -22.11 3.13
CA ARG A 256 -9.27 -23.48 2.99
C ARG A 256 -10.41 -24.52 3.01
N LYS A 257 -11.43 -24.29 3.84
CA LYS A 257 -12.61 -25.16 3.94
C LYS A 257 -13.67 -24.89 2.87
N GLY A 258 -13.43 -23.97 1.92
CA GLY A 258 -14.39 -23.57 0.89
C GLY A 258 -15.66 -22.89 1.43
N LYS A 259 -15.61 -22.35 2.65
CA LYS A 259 -16.75 -21.72 3.34
C LYS A 259 -16.77 -20.20 3.24
N LEU A 260 -15.68 -19.60 2.77
CA LEU A 260 -15.59 -18.13 2.61
C LEU A 260 -16.34 -17.74 1.33
N LYS A 261 -17.41 -16.97 1.47
CA LYS A 261 -18.27 -16.49 0.38
C LYS A 261 -18.56 -15.00 0.55
N TYR A 262 -18.96 -14.34 -0.55
CA TYR A 262 -19.59 -13.03 -0.48
C TYR A 262 -20.95 -13.15 0.23
N GLU A 263 -21.26 -12.18 1.08
CA GLU A 263 -22.57 -12.04 1.71
C GLU A 263 -23.43 -11.12 0.83
N ASP A 264 -24.75 -11.32 0.77
CA ASP A 264 -25.66 -10.53 -0.08
C ASP A 264 -25.66 -9.04 0.26
N GLU A 265 -25.32 -8.69 1.51
CA GLU A 265 -25.16 -7.31 1.99
C GLU A 265 -23.87 -6.63 1.54
N ASP A 266 -22.93 -7.38 0.95
CA ASP A 266 -21.63 -6.85 0.48
C ASP A 266 -21.73 -6.01 -0.80
N ILE A 267 -22.93 -5.88 -1.39
CA ILE A 267 -23.25 -4.93 -2.48
C ILE A 267 -23.38 -3.51 -1.94
N ASP A 268 -22.83 -3.26 -0.77
CA ASP A 268 -22.93 -2.01 -0.04
C ASP A 268 -22.40 -0.80 -0.81
N LYS A 269 -23.08 0.30 -0.59
CA LYS A 269 -22.71 1.65 -1.03
C LYS A 269 -21.23 1.88 -0.72
N GLU A 270 -20.41 1.88 -1.77
CA GLU A 270 -19.01 2.28 -1.64
C GLU A 270 -18.96 3.70 -1.07
N VAL A 271 -18.47 3.83 0.15
CA VAL A 271 -18.31 5.10 0.83
C VAL A 271 -16.83 5.48 0.80
N GLY A 272 -16.54 6.60 0.15
CA GLY A 272 -15.18 7.15 0.06
C GLY A 272 -14.61 7.16 -1.35
N TYR A 273 -13.87 8.22 -1.67
CA TYR A 273 -13.35 8.44 -3.02
C TYR A 273 -12.18 7.50 -3.38
N ALA A 274 -11.34 7.18 -2.39
CA ALA A 274 -10.18 6.30 -2.59
C ALA A 274 -10.53 4.80 -2.59
N VAL A 275 -11.78 4.42 -2.32
CA VAL A 275 -12.21 3.02 -2.32
C VAL A 275 -12.14 2.45 -3.73
N VAL A 276 -11.49 1.31 -3.88
CA VAL A 276 -11.33 0.63 -5.17
C VAL A 276 -12.38 -0.47 -5.30
N LYS A 277 -13.09 -0.45 -6.44
CA LYS A 277 -14.04 -1.53 -6.77
C LYS A 277 -13.32 -2.84 -6.96
N GLU A 278 -13.75 -3.85 -6.21
CA GLU A 278 -13.25 -5.20 -6.40
C GLU A 278 -13.75 -5.73 -7.76
N THR A 279 -12.82 -6.17 -8.58
CA THR A 279 -13.14 -6.76 -9.89
C THR A 279 -13.27 -8.27 -9.71
N ASN A 280 -14.40 -8.84 -10.12
CA ASN A 280 -14.54 -10.30 -10.16
C ASN A 280 -13.53 -10.87 -11.17
N VAL A 281 -12.59 -11.65 -10.68
CA VAL A 281 -11.52 -12.26 -11.50
C VAL A 281 -11.79 -13.72 -11.88
N GLY A 282 -12.97 -14.24 -11.56
CA GLY A 282 -13.39 -15.61 -11.83
C GLY A 282 -14.14 -16.23 -10.65
N GLU A 283 -14.63 -17.44 -10.83
CA GLU A 283 -15.27 -18.19 -9.76
C GLU A 283 -14.24 -18.62 -8.71
N ALA A 284 -14.59 -18.47 -7.44
CA ALA A 284 -13.79 -19.00 -6.34
C ALA A 284 -13.72 -20.54 -6.47
N ILE A 285 -12.55 -21.12 -6.35
CA ILE A 285 -12.40 -22.58 -6.33
C ILE A 285 -13.03 -23.08 -5.05
N HIS A 286 -14.10 -23.89 -5.16
CA HIS A 286 -14.86 -24.43 -4.03
C HIS A 286 -14.07 -25.38 -3.11
N GLN A 287 -12.88 -25.83 -3.52
CA GLN A 287 -11.93 -26.59 -2.70
C GLN A 287 -10.52 -26.15 -3.04
N SER A 288 -9.99 -25.22 -2.27
CA SER A 288 -8.57 -24.89 -2.37
C SER A 288 -7.79 -25.87 -1.49
N ASN A 289 -6.94 -26.70 -2.12
CA ASN A 289 -5.90 -27.47 -1.41
C ASN A 289 -4.80 -26.51 -0.90
N LEU A 290 -5.18 -25.55 -0.04
CA LEU A 290 -4.25 -24.62 0.55
C LEU A 290 -3.46 -25.32 1.66
N GLU A 291 -2.15 -25.42 1.47
CA GLU A 291 -1.20 -25.89 2.46
C GLU A 291 -0.99 -24.84 3.56
N ASP A 292 -0.43 -25.23 4.71
CA ASP A 292 -0.11 -24.31 5.80
C ASP A 292 0.89 -23.23 5.36
N ASP A 293 1.83 -23.56 4.47
CA ASP A 293 2.74 -22.58 3.87
C ASP A 293 2.03 -21.56 2.97
N ASP A 294 0.94 -21.95 2.28
CA ASP A 294 0.14 -21.02 1.47
C ASP A 294 -0.57 -20.01 2.37
N LEU A 295 -1.16 -20.47 3.48
CA LEU A 295 -1.81 -19.62 4.47
C LEU A 295 -0.78 -18.67 5.15
N THR A 296 0.38 -19.23 5.52
CA THR A 296 1.47 -18.45 6.11
C THR A 296 1.98 -17.37 5.15
N ALA A 297 2.09 -17.70 3.86
CA ALA A 297 2.50 -16.75 2.82
C ALA A 297 1.51 -15.58 2.68
N GLN A 298 0.19 -15.84 2.80
CA GLN A 298 -0.80 -14.75 2.78
C GLN A 298 -0.73 -13.90 4.05
N CYS A 299 -0.61 -14.51 5.24
CA CYS A 299 -0.41 -13.75 6.48
C CYS A 299 0.84 -12.87 6.41
N LEU A 300 1.95 -13.41 5.89
CA LEU A 300 3.20 -12.67 5.74
C LEU A 300 3.08 -11.49 4.78
N ILE A 301 2.42 -11.65 3.62
CA ILE A 301 2.26 -10.51 2.70
C ILE A 301 1.34 -9.46 3.27
N PHE A 302 0.27 -9.82 3.98
CA PHE A 302 -0.59 -8.87 4.67
C PHE A 302 0.17 -8.10 5.75
N PHE A 303 1.06 -8.78 6.47
CA PHE A 303 1.96 -8.14 7.42
C PHE A 303 2.89 -7.13 6.76
N ILE A 304 3.69 -7.55 5.77
CA ILE A 304 4.66 -6.67 5.10
C ILE A 304 3.96 -5.48 4.43
N ALA A 305 2.84 -5.75 3.74
CA ALA A 305 2.11 -4.71 3.02
C ALA A 305 1.45 -3.70 3.94
N GLY A 306 0.81 -4.14 5.03
CA GLY A 306 0.11 -3.24 5.97
C GLY A 306 1.03 -2.50 6.92
N PHE A 307 2.15 -3.12 7.34
CA PHE A 307 3.07 -2.57 8.32
C PHE A 307 3.67 -1.21 7.90
N ASP A 308 4.14 -1.09 6.65
CA ASP A 308 4.84 0.11 6.21
C ASP A 308 3.96 1.09 5.42
N THR A 309 3.06 0.60 4.56
CA THR A 309 2.27 1.49 3.68
C THR A 309 1.22 2.28 4.44
N SER A 310 0.48 1.64 5.34
CA SER A 310 -0.53 2.32 6.18
C SER A 310 0.11 3.32 7.14
N SER A 311 1.18 2.92 7.83
CA SER A 311 1.92 3.85 8.72
C SER A 311 2.52 5.02 7.96
N THR A 312 2.94 4.84 6.71
CA THR A 312 3.41 5.91 5.82
C THR A 312 2.27 6.87 5.47
N CYS A 313 1.10 6.34 5.07
CA CYS A 313 -0.09 7.16 4.80
C CYS A 313 -0.50 7.99 6.03
N MET A 314 -0.59 7.36 7.21
CA MET A 314 -0.90 8.04 8.47
C MET A 314 0.09 9.14 8.80
N SER A 315 1.41 8.88 8.61
CA SER A 315 2.47 9.83 8.90
C SER A 315 2.41 11.07 8.00
N PHE A 316 2.20 10.87 6.71
CA PHE A 316 2.02 12.00 5.79
C PHE A 316 0.72 12.75 6.08
N THR A 317 -0.39 12.07 6.35
CA THR A 317 -1.65 12.72 6.71
C THR A 317 -1.50 13.60 7.93
N ALA A 318 -0.89 13.10 9.01
CA ALA A 318 -0.66 13.86 10.23
C ALA A 318 0.31 15.04 10.02
N HIS A 319 1.36 14.84 9.20
CA HIS A 319 2.28 15.91 8.82
C HIS A 319 1.58 17.02 8.05
N GLU A 320 0.75 16.67 7.05
CA GLU A 320 0.00 17.65 6.27
C GLU A 320 -1.06 18.37 7.10
N LEU A 321 -1.70 17.70 8.07
CA LEU A 321 -2.59 18.35 9.01
C LEU A 321 -1.87 19.38 9.90
N ALA A 322 -0.65 19.07 10.36
CA ALA A 322 0.18 20.01 11.10
C ALA A 322 0.62 21.21 10.23
N ALA A 323 0.95 20.95 8.96
CA ALA A 323 1.41 21.97 8.02
C ALA A 323 0.27 22.86 7.46
N ASN A 324 -0.99 22.38 7.52
CA ASN A 324 -2.19 23.07 7.00
C ASN A 324 -3.26 23.20 8.11
N PRO A 325 -3.10 24.17 9.05
CA PRO A 325 -4.00 24.31 10.21
C PRO A 325 -5.46 24.62 9.84
N ASP A 326 -5.70 25.22 8.69
CA ASP A 326 -7.05 25.50 8.16
C ASP A 326 -7.78 24.20 7.77
N VAL A 327 -7.07 23.24 7.18
CA VAL A 327 -7.58 21.91 6.87
C VAL A 327 -7.85 21.14 8.17
N GLN A 328 -6.91 21.17 9.12
CA GLN A 328 -7.10 20.50 10.42
C GLN A 328 -8.30 21.09 11.18
N LYS A 329 -8.49 22.40 11.16
CA LYS A 329 -9.62 23.06 11.82
C LYS A 329 -10.98 22.59 11.28
N LYS A 330 -11.10 22.42 9.94
CA LYS A 330 -12.31 21.87 9.34
C LYS A 330 -12.54 20.41 9.75
N LEU A 331 -11.46 19.62 9.79
CA LEU A 331 -11.54 18.22 10.20
C LEU A 331 -11.93 18.09 11.68
N LEU A 332 -11.40 18.94 12.56
CA LEU A 332 -11.78 18.98 13.98
C LEU A 332 -13.27 19.27 14.15
N ALA A 333 -13.84 20.17 13.35
CA ALA A 333 -15.29 20.44 13.39
C ALA A 333 -16.13 19.19 13.04
N GLU A 334 -15.69 18.36 12.08
CA GLU A 334 -16.34 17.08 11.76
C GLU A 334 -16.14 16.03 12.87
N VAL A 335 -14.94 15.96 13.46
CA VAL A 335 -14.64 15.08 14.61
C VAL A 335 -15.55 15.42 15.79
N ASP A 336 -15.67 16.70 16.14
CA ASP A 336 -16.53 17.16 17.23
C ASP A 336 -18.01 16.88 16.97
N ALA A 337 -18.49 17.13 15.75
CA ALA A 337 -19.86 16.79 15.35
C ALA A 337 -20.13 15.28 15.46
N THR A 338 -19.19 14.45 15.02
CA THR A 338 -19.31 13.00 15.14
C THR A 338 -19.30 12.54 16.59
N LYS A 339 -18.45 13.12 17.44
CA LYS A 339 -18.39 12.85 18.88
C LYS A 339 -19.70 13.23 19.58
N GLN A 340 -20.28 14.38 19.24
CA GLN A 340 -21.57 14.81 19.76
C GLN A 340 -22.71 13.87 19.33
N MET A 341 -22.73 13.46 18.06
CA MET A 341 -23.71 12.49 17.51
C MET A 341 -23.64 11.15 18.25
N LEU A 342 -22.45 10.69 18.59
CA LEU A 342 -22.23 9.43 19.33
C LEU A 342 -22.67 9.51 20.80
N GLY A 343 -22.78 10.73 21.36
CA GLY A 343 -23.28 10.92 22.73
C GLY A 343 -22.48 10.18 23.81
N GLY A 344 -21.17 10.09 23.65
CA GLY A 344 -20.27 9.36 24.56
C GLY A 344 -20.15 7.85 24.30
N LYS A 345 -20.83 7.33 23.27
CA LYS A 345 -20.64 5.94 22.81
C LYS A 345 -19.36 5.79 22.00
N PRO A 346 -18.74 4.61 21.97
CA PRO A 346 -17.58 4.34 21.13
C PRO A 346 -17.88 4.62 19.64
N LEU A 347 -16.81 4.95 18.89
CA LEU A 347 -16.90 5.10 17.44
C LEU A 347 -17.38 3.78 16.80
N THR A 348 -18.33 3.88 15.87
CA THR A 348 -18.78 2.74 15.07
C THR A 348 -18.20 2.79 13.67
N TYR A 349 -18.18 1.65 12.99
CA TYR A 349 -17.73 1.57 11.59
C TYR A 349 -18.53 2.51 10.68
N GLU A 350 -19.85 2.54 10.86
CA GLU A 350 -20.77 3.39 10.09
C GLU A 350 -20.52 4.88 10.34
N ALA A 351 -20.31 5.27 11.60
CA ALA A 351 -20.01 6.66 11.94
C ALA A 351 -18.69 7.10 11.27
N LEU A 352 -17.66 6.23 11.31
CA LEU A 352 -16.37 6.49 10.65
C LEU A 352 -16.52 6.60 9.12
N GLN A 353 -17.32 5.74 8.49
CA GLN A 353 -17.55 5.81 7.04
C GLN A 353 -18.31 7.06 6.61
N ASN A 354 -19.14 7.62 7.47
CA ASN A 354 -19.91 8.85 7.20
C ASN A 354 -19.10 10.15 7.36
N MET A 355 -17.85 10.08 7.84
CA MET A 355 -16.96 11.24 7.96
C MET A 355 -16.40 11.63 6.58
N THR A 356 -17.14 12.49 5.89
CA THR A 356 -16.83 12.89 4.50
C THR A 356 -15.57 13.74 4.39
N TYR A 357 -15.36 14.68 5.31
CA TYR A 357 -14.17 15.53 5.25
C TYR A 357 -12.91 14.78 5.60
N LEU A 358 -12.97 13.85 6.54
CA LEU A 358 -11.87 12.93 6.83
C LEU A 358 -11.52 12.07 5.61
N ASP A 359 -12.51 11.59 4.86
CA ASP A 359 -12.30 10.87 3.61
C ASP A 359 -11.60 11.75 2.56
N MET A 360 -12.00 13.00 2.42
CA MET A 360 -11.36 13.97 1.52
C MET A 360 -9.90 14.23 1.91
N VAL A 361 -9.61 14.39 3.19
CA VAL A 361 -8.27 14.61 3.73
C VAL A 361 -7.36 13.41 3.42
N ILE A 362 -7.84 12.19 3.66
CA ILE A 362 -7.05 10.97 3.39
C ILE A 362 -6.88 10.76 1.88
N SER A 363 -7.91 11.03 1.08
CA SER A 363 -7.82 10.96 -0.38
C SER A 363 -6.78 11.94 -0.92
N GLU A 364 -6.72 13.17 -0.40
CA GLU A 364 -5.70 14.15 -0.77
C GLU A 364 -4.31 13.75 -0.28
N SER A 365 -4.19 13.17 0.93
CA SER A 365 -2.91 12.63 1.41
C SER A 365 -2.38 11.54 0.49
N LEU A 366 -3.23 10.63 0.05
CA LEU A 366 -2.89 9.56 -0.89
C LEU A 366 -2.58 10.07 -2.31
N ARG A 367 -3.17 11.20 -2.73
CA ARG A 367 -2.79 11.87 -3.96
C ARG A 367 -1.42 12.52 -3.82
N TYR A 368 -1.21 13.27 -2.77
CA TYR A 368 -0.02 14.08 -2.56
C TYR A 368 1.21 13.22 -2.22
N TRP A 369 1.02 12.20 -1.39
CA TRP A 369 2.04 11.26 -0.93
C TRP A 369 1.60 9.80 -1.11
N PRO A 370 1.43 9.29 -2.34
CA PRO A 370 1.04 7.90 -2.52
C PRO A 370 2.14 6.96 -2.00
N PRO A 371 1.85 6.03 -1.09
CA PRO A 371 2.87 5.12 -0.52
C PRO A 371 3.62 4.31 -1.58
N SER A 372 2.98 4.03 -2.72
CA SER A 372 3.62 3.44 -3.90
C SER A 372 3.78 4.49 -4.99
N VAL A 373 5.02 4.70 -5.47
CA VAL A 373 5.31 5.65 -6.54
C VAL A 373 4.78 5.23 -7.91
N GLY A 374 4.48 3.95 -8.08
CA GLY A 374 3.96 3.40 -9.33
C GLY A 374 3.59 1.93 -9.21
N THR A 375 3.04 1.38 -10.28
CA THR A 375 2.74 -0.04 -10.41
C THR A 375 3.18 -0.55 -11.77
N ASP A 376 3.33 -1.85 -11.91
CA ASP A 376 3.79 -2.48 -13.13
C ASP A 376 2.89 -3.64 -13.56
N ARG A 377 3.01 -4.05 -14.81
CA ARG A 377 2.46 -5.29 -15.34
C ARG A 377 3.44 -5.89 -16.34
N VAL A 378 3.25 -7.16 -16.62
CA VAL A 378 4.00 -7.90 -17.65
C VAL A 378 3.04 -8.42 -18.69
N CYS A 379 3.41 -8.26 -19.94
CA CYS A 379 2.69 -8.85 -21.08
C CYS A 379 2.80 -10.38 -21.00
N VAL A 380 1.67 -11.07 -20.91
CA VAL A 380 1.58 -12.54 -20.86
C VAL A 380 1.03 -13.14 -22.15
N LYS A 381 0.46 -12.28 -23.01
CA LYS A 381 0.00 -12.61 -24.38
C LYS A 381 0.37 -11.45 -25.29
N PRO A 382 0.86 -11.66 -26.52
CA PRO A 382 1.22 -10.56 -27.43
C PRO A 382 0.11 -9.51 -27.54
N TYR A 383 0.51 -8.24 -27.55
CA TYR A 383 -0.41 -7.12 -27.56
C TYR A 383 0.16 -5.95 -28.36
N THR A 384 -0.71 -5.23 -29.10
CA THR A 384 -0.31 -4.03 -29.83
C THR A 384 -1.00 -2.79 -29.25
N ILE A 385 -0.18 -1.87 -28.71
CA ILE A 385 -0.66 -0.54 -28.31
C ILE A 385 -0.79 0.33 -29.57
N LYS A 386 -1.93 0.98 -29.74
CA LYS A 386 -2.14 2.01 -30.76
C LYS A 386 -2.12 3.38 -30.10
N ALA A 387 -1.02 4.09 -30.25
CA ALA A 387 -0.84 5.40 -29.62
C ALA A 387 0.01 6.31 -30.51
N ASP A 388 -0.27 7.60 -30.45
CA ASP A 388 0.52 8.67 -31.07
C ASP A 388 0.82 8.43 -32.57
N GLY A 389 -0.13 7.75 -33.27
CA GLY A 389 -0.04 7.44 -34.70
C GLY A 389 0.86 6.24 -35.05
N ILE A 390 1.39 5.53 -34.05
CA ILE A 390 2.22 4.33 -34.25
C ILE A 390 1.59 3.09 -33.61
N ASN A 391 1.98 1.92 -34.10
CA ASN A 391 1.68 0.62 -33.51
C ASN A 391 2.91 0.14 -32.75
N ILE A 392 2.71 -0.16 -31.47
CA ILE A 392 3.79 -0.58 -30.56
C ILE A 392 3.50 -2.01 -30.11
N ASP A 393 4.31 -2.95 -30.55
CA ASP A 393 4.13 -4.37 -30.27
C ASP A 393 4.84 -4.78 -28.98
N LEU A 394 4.05 -5.27 -28.01
CA LEU A 394 4.53 -5.90 -26.80
C LEU A 394 4.56 -7.41 -26.98
N GLN A 395 5.70 -7.99 -26.69
CA GLN A 395 5.90 -9.44 -26.69
C GLN A 395 5.71 -10.00 -25.27
N VAL A 396 5.53 -11.30 -25.17
CA VAL A 396 5.47 -11.99 -23.87
C VAL A 396 6.72 -11.66 -23.05
N ASN A 397 6.53 -11.35 -21.77
CA ASN A 397 7.52 -10.85 -20.80
C ASN A 397 7.92 -9.38 -20.97
N ASP A 398 7.30 -8.61 -21.83
CA ASP A 398 7.51 -7.17 -21.87
C ASP A 398 6.80 -6.48 -20.70
N PRO A 399 7.54 -5.75 -19.85
CA PRO A 399 6.95 -5.02 -18.75
C PRO A 399 6.50 -3.63 -19.17
N PHE A 400 5.43 -3.15 -18.54
CA PHE A 400 5.13 -1.73 -18.52
C PHE A 400 5.01 -1.20 -17.09
N PHE A 401 5.22 0.09 -16.94
CA PHE A 401 5.18 0.80 -15.67
C PHE A 401 4.20 1.99 -15.74
N ILE A 402 3.39 2.14 -14.71
CA ILE A 402 2.43 3.23 -14.51
C ILE A 402 2.97 4.14 -13.39
N PRO A 403 3.34 5.39 -13.67
CA PRO A 403 3.95 6.31 -12.70
C PRO A 403 2.89 7.02 -11.85
N ILE A 404 2.37 6.36 -10.83
CA ILE A 404 1.27 6.85 -9.99
C ILE A 404 1.57 8.24 -9.43
N VAL A 405 2.73 8.39 -8.79
CA VAL A 405 3.11 9.66 -8.16
C VAL A 405 3.15 10.83 -9.15
N SER A 406 3.60 10.57 -10.38
CA SER A 406 3.71 11.62 -11.38
C SER A 406 2.35 11.99 -11.99
N LEU A 407 1.47 11.01 -12.17
CA LEU A 407 0.07 11.26 -12.57
C LEU A 407 -0.66 12.12 -11.52
N HIS A 408 -0.47 11.79 -10.24
CA HIS A 408 -1.07 12.52 -9.13
C HIS A 408 -0.56 13.96 -9.00
N HIS A 409 0.61 14.27 -9.56
CA HIS A 409 1.23 15.61 -9.56
C HIS A 409 1.23 16.28 -10.91
N ASP A 410 0.58 15.70 -11.92
CA ASP A 410 0.46 16.34 -13.23
C ASP A 410 -0.60 17.47 -13.18
N PRO A 411 -0.21 18.74 -13.46
CA PRO A 411 -1.16 19.87 -13.46
C PRO A 411 -2.29 19.72 -14.48
N LYS A 412 -2.12 18.87 -15.50
CA LYS A 412 -3.16 18.52 -16.47
C LYS A 412 -4.36 17.81 -15.79
N TYR A 413 -4.10 16.97 -14.78
CA TYR A 413 -5.12 16.18 -14.09
C TYR A 413 -5.49 16.78 -12.72
N PHE A 414 -4.53 17.43 -12.07
CA PHE A 414 -4.69 18.04 -10.75
C PHE A 414 -4.16 19.49 -10.78
N PRO A 415 -5.00 20.49 -11.07
CA PRO A 415 -4.60 21.88 -11.06
C PRO A 415 -3.96 22.28 -9.72
N ASN A 416 -2.84 23.06 -9.75
CA ASN A 416 -2.06 23.39 -8.56
C ASN A 416 -1.65 22.18 -7.73
N PRO A 417 -0.96 21.17 -8.31
CA PRO A 417 -0.74 19.86 -7.69
C PRO A 417 0.12 19.91 -6.43
N SER A 418 0.90 20.98 -6.25
CA SER A 418 1.74 21.21 -5.06
C SER A 418 0.98 21.78 -3.85
N ARG A 419 -0.30 22.13 -4.00
CA ARG A 419 -1.17 22.52 -2.89
C ARG A 419 -1.86 21.29 -2.33
N PHE A 420 -1.80 21.12 -1.00
CA PHE A 420 -2.61 20.15 -0.28
C PHE A 420 -4.04 20.69 -0.14
N ASP A 421 -4.98 20.12 -0.88
CA ASP A 421 -6.34 20.64 -1.02
C ASP A 421 -7.38 19.51 -1.03
N PRO A 422 -7.90 19.11 0.14
CA PRO A 422 -8.93 18.09 0.25
C PRO A 422 -10.21 18.38 -0.53
N GLU A 423 -10.51 19.66 -0.79
CA GLU A 423 -11.71 20.05 -1.53
C GLU A 423 -11.77 19.52 -2.97
N ARG A 424 -10.65 19.03 -3.52
CA ARG A 424 -10.64 18.32 -4.81
C ARG A 424 -11.57 17.11 -4.82
N PHE A 425 -11.73 16.46 -3.66
CA PHE A 425 -12.51 15.25 -3.47
C PHE A 425 -13.93 15.52 -2.94
N SER A 426 -14.31 16.78 -2.79
CA SER A 426 -15.69 17.15 -2.42
C SER A 426 -16.69 16.75 -3.52
N GLU A 427 -17.94 16.54 -3.14
CA GLU A 427 -19.04 16.23 -4.06
C GLU A 427 -19.11 17.22 -5.24
N LYS A 428 -18.81 18.49 -4.97
CA LYS A 428 -18.78 19.56 -5.97
C LYS A 428 -17.65 19.42 -6.98
N ASN A 429 -16.49 18.92 -6.57
CA ASN A 429 -15.25 18.98 -7.38
C ASN A 429 -14.78 17.62 -7.89
N LYS A 430 -15.15 16.51 -7.25
CA LYS A 430 -14.63 15.17 -7.57
C LYS A 430 -14.85 14.74 -9.03
N HIS A 431 -15.88 15.28 -9.69
CA HIS A 431 -16.16 15.00 -11.10
C HIS A 431 -15.15 15.64 -12.08
N ASN A 432 -14.34 16.61 -11.61
CA ASN A 432 -13.27 17.23 -12.40
C ASN A 432 -12.01 16.35 -12.45
N ILE A 433 -11.92 15.32 -11.60
CA ILE A 433 -10.77 14.42 -11.61
C ILE A 433 -10.90 13.46 -12.79
N THR A 434 -9.92 13.50 -13.68
CA THR A 434 -9.87 12.62 -14.84
C THR A 434 -9.86 11.15 -14.41
N PRO A 435 -10.77 10.30 -14.89
CA PRO A 435 -10.76 8.87 -14.58
C PRO A 435 -9.39 8.24 -14.88
N PHE A 436 -8.93 7.34 -14.03
CA PHE A 436 -7.62 6.67 -14.13
C PHE A 436 -6.38 7.58 -13.99
N SER A 437 -6.53 8.84 -13.58
CA SER A 437 -5.42 9.69 -13.17
C SER A 437 -5.15 9.63 -11.66
N TYR A 438 -6.10 9.16 -10.85
CA TYR A 438 -5.99 8.95 -9.40
C TYR A 438 -5.98 7.45 -9.08
N LEU A 439 -4.85 6.92 -8.67
CA LEU A 439 -4.58 5.48 -8.55
C LEU A 439 -3.88 5.09 -7.22
N PRO A 440 -4.35 5.56 -6.06
CA PRO A 440 -3.63 5.38 -4.80
C PRO A 440 -3.44 3.91 -4.40
N PHE A 441 -4.35 3.04 -4.84
CA PHE A 441 -4.32 1.59 -4.58
C PHE A 441 -4.08 0.76 -5.84
N GLY A 442 -3.49 1.38 -6.89
CA GLY A 442 -3.31 0.72 -8.18
C GLY A 442 -4.57 0.70 -9.04
N VAL A 443 -4.62 -0.19 -10.04
CA VAL A 443 -5.67 -0.21 -11.06
C VAL A 443 -5.98 -1.61 -11.55
N GLY A 444 -7.24 -1.84 -11.89
CA GLY A 444 -7.74 -3.10 -12.45
C GLY A 444 -7.72 -4.26 -11.44
N PRO A 445 -7.87 -5.51 -11.91
CA PRO A 445 -7.99 -6.68 -11.03
C PRO A 445 -6.79 -6.92 -10.10
N ARG A 446 -5.62 -6.37 -10.41
CA ARG A 446 -4.40 -6.38 -9.57
C ARG A 446 -4.30 -5.17 -8.63
N ASN A 447 -5.39 -4.47 -8.37
CA ASN A 447 -5.44 -3.41 -7.36
C ASN A 447 -5.17 -3.97 -5.95
N CYS A 448 -4.94 -3.08 -5.00
CA CYS A 448 -4.71 -3.44 -3.60
C CYS A 448 -5.96 -4.12 -3.02
N ILE A 449 -5.83 -5.37 -2.56
CA ILE A 449 -6.91 -6.13 -1.91
C ILE A 449 -7.29 -5.54 -0.55
N GLY A 450 -6.30 -4.96 0.16
CA GLY A 450 -6.46 -4.40 1.51
C GLY A 450 -6.86 -2.91 1.54
N SER A 451 -7.28 -2.30 0.43
CA SER A 451 -7.59 -0.86 0.36
C SER A 451 -8.62 -0.41 1.40
N ARG A 452 -9.69 -1.19 1.59
CA ARG A 452 -10.73 -0.89 2.60
C ARG A 452 -10.18 -0.98 4.03
N PHE A 453 -9.34 -1.98 4.31
CA PHE A 453 -8.71 -2.13 5.61
C PHE A 453 -7.77 -0.96 5.91
N ALA A 454 -6.89 -0.60 4.97
CA ALA A 454 -5.96 0.52 5.10
C ALA A 454 -6.67 1.87 5.32
N LEU A 455 -7.77 2.12 4.59
CA LEU A 455 -8.58 3.32 4.78
C LEU A 455 -9.27 3.32 6.15
N MET A 456 -9.83 2.18 6.57
CA MET A 456 -10.51 2.04 7.86
C MET A 456 -9.54 2.32 9.03
N GLU A 457 -8.38 1.67 9.07
CA GLU A 457 -7.41 1.86 10.16
C GLU A 457 -6.82 3.27 10.16
N THR A 458 -6.54 3.85 8.97
CA THR A 458 -6.04 5.22 8.86
C THR A 458 -7.07 6.24 9.35
N LYS A 459 -8.33 6.12 8.90
CA LYS A 459 -9.41 6.99 9.36
C LYS A 459 -9.61 6.89 10.87
N ALA A 460 -9.63 5.65 11.40
CA ALA A 460 -9.85 5.41 12.83
C ALA A 460 -8.78 6.10 13.69
N ILE A 461 -7.50 5.84 13.44
CA ILE A 461 -6.44 6.41 14.29
C ILE A 461 -6.39 7.95 14.20
N ILE A 462 -6.59 8.54 13.02
CA ILE A 462 -6.63 10.01 12.87
C ILE A 462 -7.80 10.58 13.64
N TYR A 463 -9.00 9.99 13.55
CA TYR A 463 -10.15 10.37 14.36
C TYR A 463 -9.83 10.32 15.86
N TYR A 464 -9.34 9.18 16.36
CA TYR A 464 -9.05 9.00 17.78
C TYR A 464 -8.01 10.01 18.29
N ILE A 465 -6.93 10.26 17.54
CA ILE A 465 -5.94 11.29 17.91
C ILE A 465 -6.61 12.65 17.99
N LEU A 466 -7.40 13.06 16.99
CA LEU A 466 -8.03 14.38 16.96
C LEU A 466 -9.16 14.55 17.98
N THR A 467 -9.63 13.50 18.64
CA THR A 467 -10.55 13.64 19.79
C THR A 467 -9.86 14.15 21.07
N LYS A 468 -8.53 14.10 21.13
CA LYS A 468 -7.73 14.40 22.32
C LYS A 468 -6.55 15.34 22.07
N PHE A 469 -5.99 15.31 20.85
CA PHE A 469 -4.80 16.04 20.47
C PHE A 469 -4.99 16.78 19.15
N THR A 470 -4.20 17.82 18.94
CA THR A 470 -4.02 18.48 17.65
C THR A 470 -2.58 18.28 17.18
N PHE A 471 -2.40 18.21 15.86
CA PHE A 471 -1.08 18.15 15.25
C PHE A 471 -0.53 19.57 15.07
N GLU A 472 0.59 19.89 15.66
CA GLU A 472 1.26 21.18 15.49
C GLU A 472 2.69 20.99 14.96
N VAL A 473 3.17 21.96 14.20
CA VAL A 473 4.57 21.99 13.78
C VAL A 473 5.49 22.13 14.99
N SER A 474 6.63 21.47 14.94
CA SER A 474 7.69 21.55 15.95
C SER A 474 8.95 22.14 15.31
N GLU A 475 9.96 22.46 16.09
CA GLU A 475 11.28 22.90 15.59
C GLU A 475 11.96 21.85 14.69
N LYS A 476 11.57 20.56 14.82
CA LYS A 476 12.08 19.45 14.01
C LYS A 476 11.26 19.18 12.77
N THR A 477 10.07 19.79 12.63
CA THR A 477 9.20 19.57 11.49
C THR A 477 9.84 20.17 10.23
N GLN A 478 10.00 19.36 9.20
CA GLN A 478 10.60 19.79 7.95
C GLN A 478 9.52 20.33 6.99
N ILE A 479 9.53 21.65 6.74
CA ILE A 479 8.63 22.31 5.78
C ILE A 479 9.49 23.23 4.87
N PRO A 480 9.47 23.07 3.52
CA PRO A 480 8.85 21.95 2.80
C PRO A 480 9.54 20.60 3.07
N LEU A 481 8.75 19.52 3.02
CA LEU A 481 9.25 18.19 3.27
C LEU A 481 10.19 17.74 2.13
N LYS A 482 11.36 17.18 2.48
CA LYS A 482 12.32 16.59 1.55
C LYS A 482 12.41 15.10 1.78
N LEU A 483 12.37 14.32 0.71
CA LEU A 483 12.41 12.85 0.78
C LEU A 483 13.85 12.35 0.90
N ALA A 484 14.01 11.29 1.67
CA ALA A 484 15.26 10.55 1.78
C ALA A 484 15.64 9.91 0.43
N LYS A 485 16.94 9.94 0.11
CA LYS A 485 17.48 9.45 -1.16
C LYS A 485 17.71 7.94 -1.18
N SER A 486 17.53 7.24 -0.07
CA SER A 486 17.78 5.82 0.06
C SER A 486 16.49 5.03 0.27
N GLY A 487 16.44 3.81 -0.30
CA GLY A 487 15.31 2.89 -0.16
C GLY A 487 14.17 3.13 -1.15
N PHE A 488 13.16 2.28 -1.07
CA PHE A 488 11.96 2.34 -1.93
C PHE A 488 10.79 3.06 -1.27
N ALA A 489 10.74 3.05 0.06
CA ALA A 489 9.68 3.69 0.82
C ALA A 489 9.82 5.21 0.79
N LEU A 490 8.70 5.90 0.63
CA LEU A 490 8.64 7.34 0.79
C LEU A 490 8.80 7.68 2.27
N LYS A 491 9.89 8.32 2.63
CA LYS A 491 10.13 8.82 3.98
C LYS A 491 10.89 10.15 3.93
N PRO A 492 10.64 11.07 4.86
CA PRO A 492 11.41 12.31 4.96
C PRO A 492 12.88 12.05 5.31
N GLU A 493 13.74 12.95 4.84
CA GLU A 493 15.17 12.92 5.13
C GLU A 493 15.45 13.06 6.64
N LYS A 494 14.65 13.88 7.35
CA LYS A 494 14.81 14.18 8.78
C LYS A 494 13.77 13.52 9.70
N GLY A 495 12.96 12.57 9.19
CA GLY A 495 11.86 11.95 9.93
C GLY A 495 10.58 12.80 9.93
N PHE A 496 9.53 12.25 10.53
CA PHE A 496 8.19 12.87 10.62
C PHE A 496 7.95 13.41 12.04
N TRP A 497 8.51 14.57 12.36
CA TRP A 497 8.39 15.17 13.68
C TRP A 497 7.27 16.19 13.75
N VAL A 498 6.38 16.03 14.74
CA VAL A 498 5.33 17.01 15.09
C VAL A 498 5.18 17.10 16.60
N ASN A 499 4.52 18.16 17.07
CA ASN A 499 3.99 18.25 18.43
C ASN A 499 2.53 17.76 18.44
N LEU A 500 2.22 16.86 19.35
CA LEU A 500 0.84 16.50 19.69
C LEU A 500 0.44 17.34 20.90
N LYS A 501 -0.46 18.29 20.67
CA LYS A 501 -0.93 19.21 21.70
C LYS A 501 -2.29 18.75 22.23
N PRO A 502 -2.43 18.49 23.55
CA PRO A 502 -3.67 18.12 24.19
C PRO A 502 -4.79 19.16 24.04
#